data_3ec89a9b55eda0beb8916e55fa339d9e
#
_entry.id   3ec89a9b55eda0beb8916e55fa339d9e
#
_cell.length_a   1.000
_cell.length_b   1.000
_cell.length_c   1.000
_cell.angle_alpha   90.00
_cell.angle_beta   90.00
_cell.angle_gamma   90.00
#
_symmetry.space_group_name_H-M   'P 1'
#
loop_
_entity.id
_entity.type
_entity.pdbx_description
1 polymer ?
#
loop_
_entity_poly.entity_id
_entity_poly.type
_entity_poly.pdbx_seq_one_letter_code
_entity_poly.pdbx_strand_id
1 'polypeptide(L)'
;EEMLQAVQAATSLLKAYRTHGHLAAHLDPLGAKPKGDPALVLETVALTPELMMKIPASILRIGVPGETLLEALPRMRAAYTGSMGYQFEHLSSHQQRVWMREMIETGAHRKPFDPDEQKRLLGRLIDVFEFERFIEKAYLGQKVFSIEGLDSIVTMIDELSTLALRSGAGEVVIGMAHRGRLSVLAHNAGRSSESIFAEFEGSKRIEDVKKIAAMPHGGTGDVKYHYGHQGVYENHEGKEIDVHLYPNPSHLEFVNPVIAGATRFSQSKIEGSSISQDTKLAVPVVLHGDAAF
;
A
#
# COMPACT_ATOMS: atom_id res chain seq x y z
N GLU A 1 -1.25 -34.76 31.13
CA GLU A 1 -0.19 -33.73 31.21
C GLU A 1 0.39 -33.46 29.83
N GLU A 2 0.86 -34.47 29.10
CA GLU A 2 1.45 -34.37 27.76
C GLU A 2 0.54 -33.64 26.75
N MET A 3 -0.75 -33.97 26.72
CA MET A 3 -1.71 -33.32 25.82
C MET A 3 -1.91 -31.83 26.14
N LEU A 4 -1.89 -31.43 27.39
CA LEU A 4 -1.99 -30.02 27.79
C LEU A 4 -0.75 -29.25 27.38
N GLN A 5 0.44 -29.83 27.51
CA GLN A 5 1.69 -29.27 27.02
C GLN A 5 1.69 -29.12 25.49
N ALA A 6 1.18 -30.15 24.79
CA ALA A 6 1.06 -30.09 23.32
C ALA A 6 0.10 -28.99 22.85
N VAL A 7 -1.05 -28.80 23.51
CA VAL A 7 -2.00 -27.71 23.19
C VAL A 7 -1.37 -26.34 23.49
N GLN A 8 -0.61 -26.21 24.59
CA GLN A 8 0.11 -24.98 24.88
C GLN A 8 1.17 -24.67 23.82
N ALA A 9 1.96 -25.66 23.43
CA ALA A 9 2.96 -25.55 22.38
C ALA A 9 2.33 -25.17 21.04
N ALA A 10 1.21 -25.80 20.67
CA ALA A 10 0.43 -25.47 19.48
C ALA A 10 -0.05 -24.02 19.48
N THR A 11 -0.61 -23.56 20.60
CA THR A 11 -1.07 -22.18 20.76
C THR A 11 0.09 -21.19 20.62
N SER A 12 1.25 -21.49 21.21
CA SER A 12 2.45 -20.66 21.10
C SER A 12 2.97 -20.60 19.67
N LEU A 13 3.02 -21.71 18.96
CA LEU A 13 3.41 -21.77 17.55
C LEU A 13 2.48 -20.97 16.63
N LEU A 14 1.17 -21.09 16.81
CA LEU A 14 0.19 -20.32 16.05
C LEU A 14 0.32 -18.82 16.32
N LYS A 15 0.54 -18.44 17.58
CA LYS A 15 0.83 -17.06 17.93
C LYS A 15 2.12 -16.58 17.24
N ALA A 16 3.15 -17.40 17.21
CA ALA A 16 4.40 -17.09 16.53
C ALA A 16 4.19 -16.83 15.02
N TYR A 17 3.41 -17.66 14.32
CA TYR A 17 3.06 -17.40 12.91
C TYR A 17 2.35 -16.06 12.72
N ARG A 18 1.41 -15.70 13.59
CA ARG A 18 0.67 -14.43 13.53
C ARG A 18 1.54 -13.21 13.83
N THR A 19 2.55 -13.34 14.71
CA THR A 19 3.41 -12.23 15.13
C THR A 19 4.73 -12.15 14.37
N HIS A 20 5.32 -13.29 13.99
CA HIS A 20 6.66 -13.37 13.40
C HIS A 20 6.70 -14.03 12.02
N GLY A 21 5.56 -14.48 11.47
CA GLY A 21 5.48 -15.14 10.16
C GLY A 21 6.10 -14.30 9.02
N HIS A 22 5.97 -12.97 9.09
CA HIS A 22 6.55 -12.05 8.13
C HIS A 22 8.09 -12.16 8.02
N LEU A 23 8.79 -12.58 9.09
CA LEU A 23 10.24 -12.78 9.08
C LEU A 23 10.67 -14.00 8.24
N ALA A 24 9.73 -14.93 8.00
CA ALA A 24 9.92 -16.10 7.15
C ALA A 24 9.21 -15.97 5.79
N ALA A 25 8.61 -14.82 5.49
CA ALA A 25 7.95 -14.57 4.22
C ALA A 25 8.98 -14.32 3.11
N HIS A 26 8.68 -14.82 1.91
CA HIS A 26 9.52 -14.68 0.71
C HIS A 26 9.20 -13.36 0.01
N LEU A 27 9.73 -12.26 0.52
CA LEU A 27 9.42 -10.90 0.07
C LEU A 27 10.36 -10.41 -1.03
N ASP A 28 11.56 -11.00 -1.16
CA ASP A 28 12.54 -10.57 -2.14
C ASP A 28 12.24 -11.16 -3.52
N PRO A 29 11.93 -10.33 -4.55
CA PRO A 29 11.71 -10.81 -5.91
C PRO A 29 12.95 -11.41 -6.55
N LEU A 30 14.15 -11.12 -6.04
CA LEU A 30 15.43 -11.72 -6.47
C LEU A 30 15.73 -13.05 -5.80
N GLY A 31 14.86 -13.51 -4.88
CA GLY A 31 14.92 -14.84 -4.29
C GLY A 31 15.87 -14.99 -3.10
N ALA A 32 16.25 -13.90 -2.42
CA ALA A 32 16.99 -14.02 -1.16
C ALA A 32 16.16 -14.79 -0.12
N LYS A 33 16.82 -15.67 0.60
CA LYS A 33 16.16 -16.47 1.64
C LYS A 33 15.81 -15.58 2.85
N PRO A 34 14.58 -15.69 3.38
CA PRO A 34 14.22 -14.97 4.60
C PRO A 34 15.04 -15.46 5.80
N LYS A 35 15.25 -14.56 6.76
CA LYS A 35 15.97 -14.90 8.01
C LYS A 35 15.23 -15.95 8.84
N GLY A 36 13.91 -15.94 8.79
CA GLY A 36 13.06 -16.76 9.66
C GLY A 36 13.08 -16.28 11.12
N ASP A 37 12.44 -17.07 11.96
CA ASP A 37 12.44 -16.88 13.42
C ASP A 37 12.44 -18.25 14.11
N PRO A 38 13.25 -18.48 15.15
CA PRO A 38 13.28 -19.75 15.88
C PRO A 38 11.90 -20.18 16.43
N ALA A 39 11.02 -19.22 16.78
CA ALA A 39 9.68 -19.51 17.26
C ALA A 39 8.76 -20.16 16.20
N LEU A 40 9.14 -20.13 14.93
CA LEU A 40 8.41 -20.76 13.81
C LEU A 40 8.87 -22.20 13.54
N VAL A 41 9.90 -22.65 14.24
CA VAL A 41 10.53 -23.96 14.04
C VAL A 41 9.85 -25.02 14.90
N LEU A 42 9.31 -26.05 14.29
CA LEU A 42 8.54 -27.12 14.95
C LEU A 42 9.36 -27.87 16.02
N GLU A 43 10.64 -28.07 15.75
CA GLU A 43 11.56 -28.79 16.63
C GLU A 43 11.77 -28.08 17.97
N THR A 44 11.56 -26.78 18.02
CA THR A 44 11.70 -25.99 19.26
C THR A 44 10.50 -26.12 20.19
N VAL A 45 9.36 -26.61 19.71
CA VAL A 45 8.10 -26.66 20.48
C VAL A 45 7.66 -28.07 20.85
N ALA A 46 8.50 -29.09 20.59
CA ALA A 46 8.23 -30.49 20.94
C ALA A 46 6.86 -31.05 20.49
N LEU A 47 6.37 -30.61 19.33
CA LEU A 47 5.15 -31.08 18.72
C LEU A 47 5.46 -32.22 17.71
N THR A 48 5.04 -33.44 18.06
CA THR A 48 5.15 -34.56 17.12
C THR A 48 3.92 -34.66 16.22
N PRO A 49 4.02 -35.29 15.04
CA PRO A 49 2.86 -35.52 14.16
C PRO A 49 1.70 -36.22 14.87
N GLU A 50 2.00 -37.19 15.74
CA GLU A 50 1.01 -37.94 16.51
C GLU A 50 0.25 -37.07 17.50
N LEU A 51 0.93 -36.11 18.14
CA LEU A 51 0.30 -35.13 19.02
C LEU A 51 -0.53 -34.13 18.22
N MET A 52 0.00 -33.62 17.11
CA MET A 52 -0.73 -32.71 16.24
C MET A 52 -2.01 -33.30 15.67
N MET A 53 -2.02 -34.60 15.35
CA MET A 53 -3.20 -35.32 14.88
C MET A 53 -4.31 -35.39 15.91
N LYS A 54 -3.96 -35.38 17.21
CA LYS A 54 -4.91 -35.44 18.33
C LYS A 54 -5.46 -34.09 18.76
N ILE A 55 -4.91 -32.99 18.23
CA ILE A 55 -5.34 -31.63 18.60
C ILE A 55 -6.33 -31.12 17.55
N PRO A 56 -7.63 -30.96 17.88
CA PRO A 56 -8.61 -30.42 16.96
C PRO A 56 -8.30 -28.95 16.61
N ALA A 57 -8.33 -28.60 15.33
CA ALA A 57 -8.09 -27.22 14.86
C ALA A 57 -9.11 -26.23 15.46
N SER A 58 -10.34 -26.67 15.71
CA SER A 58 -11.42 -25.87 16.31
C SER A 58 -11.09 -25.31 17.70
N ILE A 59 -10.35 -26.07 18.53
CA ILE A 59 -9.92 -25.62 19.86
C ILE A 59 -8.95 -24.45 19.75
N LEU A 60 -8.14 -24.43 18.69
CA LEU A 60 -7.09 -23.43 18.47
C LEU A 60 -7.60 -22.18 17.76
N ARG A 61 -8.86 -22.12 17.37
CA ARG A 61 -9.49 -21.01 16.63
C ARG A 61 -8.67 -20.60 15.41
N ILE A 62 -8.36 -21.59 14.60
CA ILE A 62 -7.62 -21.42 13.34
C ILE A 62 -8.63 -21.19 12.21
N GLY A 63 -8.39 -20.17 11.38
CA GLY A 63 -9.25 -19.84 10.23
C GLY A 63 -8.94 -20.64 8.95
N VAL A 64 -7.76 -21.28 8.87
CA VAL A 64 -7.43 -22.15 7.72
C VAL A 64 -8.19 -23.47 7.79
N PRO A 65 -8.50 -24.11 6.65
CA PRO A 65 -9.13 -25.43 6.62
C PRO A 65 -8.27 -26.52 7.28
N GLY A 66 -8.93 -27.49 7.92
CA GLY A 66 -8.31 -28.66 8.56
C GLY A 66 -9.09 -29.08 9.79
N GLU A 67 -9.18 -30.38 10.05
CA GLU A 67 -9.82 -30.90 11.26
C GLU A 67 -8.87 -30.96 12.43
N THR A 68 -7.59 -31.22 12.15
CA THR A 68 -6.51 -31.34 13.13
C THR A 68 -5.43 -30.29 12.92
N LEU A 69 -4.60 -30.08 13.95
CA LEU A 69 -3.43 -29.21 13.83
C LEU A 69 -2.47 -29.70 12.73
N LEU A 70 -2.32 -31.02 12.57
CA LEU A 70 -1.45 -31.59 11.55
C LEU A 70 -1.85 -31.16 10.12
N GLU A 71 -3.16 -31.10 9.86
CA GLU A 71 -3.69 -30.67 8.58
C GLU A 71 -3.68 -29.13 8.41
N ALA A 72 -3.95 -28.41 9.49
CA ALA A 72 -4.06 -26.94 9.47
C ALA A 72 -2.69 -26.24 9.42
N LEU A 73 -1.67 -26.78 10.09
CA LEU A 73 -0.38 -26.12 10.24
C LEU A 73 0.35 -25.80 8.92
N PRO A 74 0.42 -26.68 7.93
CA PRO A 74 1.01 -26.33 6.62
C PRO A 74 0.29 -25.16 5.93
N ARG A 75 -1.03 -25.06 6.08
CA ARG A 75 -1.83 -23.97 5.53
C ARG A 75 -1.62 -22.66 6.28
N MET A 76 -1.52 -22.73 7.62
CA MET A 76 -1.10 -21.58 8.44
C MET A 76 0.26 -21.06 8.02
N ARG A 77 1.22 -21.96 7.85
CA ARG A 77 2.55 -21.59 7.35
C ARG A 77 2.45 -20.89 5.99
N ALA A 78 1.76 -21.49 5.04
CA ALA A 78 1.59 -20.91 3.70
C ALA A 78 0.90 -19.53 3.74
N ALA A 79 -0.07 -19.34 4.64
CA ALA A 79 -0.77 -18.06 4.79
C ALA A 79 0.17 -16.93 5.28
N TYR A 80 1.05 -17.22 6.24
CA TYR A 80 1.88 -16.20 6.90
C TYR A 80 3.33 -16.10 6.40
N THR A 81 3.82 -17.09 5.65
CA THR A 81 5.20 -17.11 5.14
C THR A 81 5.27 -17.16 3.60
N GLY A 82 4.21 -16.75 2.92
CA GLY A 82 4.16 -16.65 1.46
C GLY A 82 4.92 -15.44 0.91
N SER A 83 4.45 -14.89 -0.20
CA SER A 83 5.02 -13.68 -0.83
C SER A 83 4.52 -12.37 -0.23
N MET A 84 3.69 -12.42 0.81
CA MET A 84 3.21 -11.27 1.58
C MET A 84 3.59 -11.43 3.05
N GLY A 85 4.13 -10.37 3.66
CA GLY A 85 4.36 -10.26 5.08
C GLY A 85 3.20 -9.52 5.77
N TYR A 86 2.68 -10.08 6.87
CA TYR A 86 1.59 -9.46 7.63
C TYR A 86 2.07 -9.04 9.01
N GLN A 87 1.87 -7.77 9.36
CA GLN A 87 2.21 -7.19 10.66
C GLN A 87 1.01 -6.45 11.22
N PHE A 88 0.18 -7.10 12.03
CA PHE A 88 -1.07 -6.54 12.56
C PHE A 88 -1.31 -6.82 14.05
N GLU A 89 -0.53 -7.69 14.67
CA GLU A 89 -0.75 -8.05 16.09
C GLU A 89 -0.47 -6.89 17.07
N HIS A 90 0.18 -5.82 16.59
CA HIS A 90 0.38 -4.57 17.34
C HIS A 90 -0.87 -3.69 17.42
N LEU A 91 -1.90 -3.93 16.61
CA LEU A 91 -3.14 -3.17 16.64
C LEU A 91 -3.78 -3.25 18.05
N SER A 92 -4.17 -2.11 18.60
CA SER A 92 -4.78 -2.04 19.93
C SER A 92 -6.18 -2.64 19.96
N SER A 93 -6.95 -2.52 18.90
CA SER A 93 -8.30 -3.06 18.80
C SER A 93 -8.31 -4.58 18.65
N HIS A 94 -8.93 -5.28 19.60
CA HIS A 94 -9.15 -6.72 19.53
C HIS A 94 -9.98 -7.12 18.31
N GLN A 95 -11.03 -6.37 17.99
CA GLN A 95 -11.91 -6.66 16.86
C GLN A 95 -11.16 -6.57 15.53
N GLN A 96 -10.30 -5.57 15.36
CA GLN A 96 -9.45 -5.44 14.16
C GLN A 96 -8.49 -6.61 14.02
N ARG A 97 -7.81 -7.05 15.11
CA ARG A 97 -6.92 -8.21 15.06
C ARG A 97 -7.66 -9.49 14.68
N VAL A 98 -8.86 -9.72 15.24
CA VAL A 98 -9.68 -10.89 14.90
C VAL A 98 -10.07 -10.87 13.43
N TRP A 99 -10.54 -9.73 12.94
CA TRP A 99 -10.89 -9.55 11.52
C TRP A 99 -9.69 -9.79 10.59
N MET A 100 -8.51 -9.24 10.91
CA MET A 100 -7.29 -9.46 10.12
C MET A 100 -6.91 -10.94 10.07
N ARG A 101 -6.96 -11.65 11.21
CA ARG A 101 -6.71 -13.09 11.25
C ARG A 101 -7.67 -13.86 10.36
N GLU A 102 -8.96 -13.54 10.44
CA GLU A 102 -9.98 -14.17 9.60
C GLU A 102 -9.69 -13.92 8.12
N MET A 103 -9.46 -12.68 7.70
CA MET A 103 -9.15 -12.35 6.30
C MET A 103 -7.91 -13.08 5.78
N ILE A 104 -6.85 -13.15 6.57
CA ILE A 104 -5.57 -13.77 6.18
C ILE A 104 -5.71 -15.30 6.15
N GLU A 105 -6.25 -15.90 7.22
CA GLU A 105 -6.30 -17.35 7.38
C GLU A 105 -7.32 -18.01 6.46
N THR A 106 -8.45 -17.37 6.18
CA THR A 106 -9.42 -17.85 5.19
C THR A 106 -9.02 -17.54 3.75
N GLY A 107 -8.07 -16.62 3.55
CA GLY A 107 -7.72 -16.13 2.21
C GLY A 107 -8.78 -15.24 1.57
N ALA A 108 -9.75 -14.74 2.34
CA ALA A 108 -10.87 -13.94 1.82
C ALA A 108 -10.41 -12.64 1.11
N HIS A 109 -9.25 -12.11 1.47
CA HIS A 109 -8.63 -10.96 0.82
C HIS A 109 -7.95 -11.29 -0.53
N ARG A 110 -7.82 -12.56 -0.90
CA ARG A 110 -7.14 -13.04 -2.12
C ARG A 110 -8.13 -13.56 -3.15
N LYS A 111 -9.29 -12.92 -3.26
CA LYS A 111 -10.25 -13.30 -4.30
C LYS A 111 -9.64 -13.01 -5.68
N PRO A 112 -9.68 -13.96 -6.62
CA PRO A 112 -9.25 -13.72 -7.98
C PRO A 112 -10.12 -12.63 -8.59
N PHE A 113 -9.48 -11.74 -9.36
CA PHE A 113 -10.20 -10.77 -10.19
C PHE A 113 -10.95 -11.51 -11.30
N ASP A 114 -12.11 -11.00 -11.67
CA ASP A 114 -12.78 -11.47 -12.88
C ASP A 114 -12.00 -11.06 -14.16
N PRO A 115 -12.31 -11.69 -15.32
CA PRO A 115 -11.55 -11.44 -16.55
C PRO A 115 -11.59 -9.99 -17.04
N ASP A 116 -12.66 -9.25 -16.81
CA ASP A 116 -12.77 -7.86 -17.26
C ASP A 116 -11.94 -6.94 -16.35
N GLU A 117 -11.95 -7.20 -15.04
CA GLU A 117 -11.09 -6.53 -14.10
C GLU A 117 -9.60 -6.80 -14.38
N GLN A 118 -9.24 -8.04 -14.71
CA GLN A 118 -7.86 -8.39 -15.10
C GLN A 118 -7.41 -7.63 -16.35
N LYS A 119 -8.28 -7.50 -17.36
CA LYS A 119 -7.99 -6.72 -18.57
C LYS A 119 -7.85 -5.23 -18.27
N ARG A 120 -8.71 -4.70 -17.43
CA ARG A 120 -8.65 -3.29 -16.99
C ARG A 120 -7.32 -2.99 -16.29
N LEU A 121 -6.94 -3.83 -15.34
CA LEU A 121 -5.66 -3.71 -14.62
C LEU A 121 -4.46 -3.84 -15.55
N LEU A 122 -4.49 -4.80 -16.47
CA LEU A 122 -3.43 -4.97 -17.46
C LEU A 122 -3.31 -3.73 -18.36
N GLY A 123 -4.43 -3.20 -18.86
CA GLY A 123 -4.43 -1.96 -19.65
C GLY A 123 -3.78 -0.81 -18.88
N ARG A 124 -4.17 -0.65 -17.61
CA ARG A 124 -3.61 0.39 -16.75
C ARG A 124 -2.12 0.25 -16.51
N LEU A 125 -1.63 -0.97 -16.31
CA LEU A 125 -0.19 -1.24 -16.18
C LEU A 125 0.57 -0.96 -17.48
N ILE A 126 -0.03 -1.24 -18.64
CA ILE A 126 0.55 -0.90 -19.94
C ILE A 126 0.67 0.62 -20.09
N ASP A 127 -0.35 1.39 -19.71
CA ASP A 127 -0.32 2.85 -19.77
C ASP A 127 0.84 3.42 -18.93
N VAL A 128 1.03 2.91 -17.70
CA VAL A 128 2.14 3.30 -16.82
C VAL A 128 3.48 2.95 -17.43
N PHE A 129 3.63 1.72 -17.94
CA PHE A 129 4.87 1.25 -18.56
C PHE A 129 5.24 2.08 -19.81
N GLU A 130 4.28 2.35 -20.69
CA GLU A 130 4.55 3.11 -21.91
C GLU A 130 4.84 4.59 -21.61
N PHE A 131 4.22 5.18 -20.59
CA PHE A 131 4.53 6.54 -20.12
C PHE A 131 5.99 6.64 -19.62
N GLU A 132 6.41 5.73 -18.74
CA GLU A 132 7.79 5.68 -18.22
C GLU A 132 8.80 5.45 -19.36
N ARG A 133 8.52 4.48 -20.21
CA ARG A 133 9.34 4.15 -21.38
C ARG A 133 9.46 5.30 -22.38
N PHE A 134 8.39 6.06 -22.57
CA PHE A 134 8.43 7.26 -23.44
C PHE A 134 9.37 8.30 -22.85
N ILE A 135 9.25 8.63 -21.56
CA ILE A 135 10.12 9.60 -20.89
C ILE A 135 11.58 9.17 -21.01
N GLU A 136 11.88 7.93 -20.72
CA GLU A 136 13.25 7.41 -20.77
C GLU A 136 13.87 7.54 -22.15
N LYS A 137 13.11 7.23 -23.21
CA LYS A 137 13.59 7.30 -24.58
C LYS A 137 13.65 8.71 -25.16
N ALA A 138 12.65 9.54 -24.86
CA ALA A 138 12.55 10.89 -25.42
C ALA A 138 13.51 11.87 -24.74
N TYR A 139 13.82 11.68 -23.46
CA TYR A 139 14.61 12.60 -22.65
C TYR A 139 15.88 11.96 -22.11
N LEU A 140 16.67 11.35 -23.00
CA LEU A 140 17.92 10.68 -22.68
C LEU A 140 18.86 11.56 -21.83
N GLY A 141 19.43 10.96 -20.78
CA GLY A 141 20.38 11.64 -19.88
C GLY A 141 19.72 12.57 -18.86
N GLN A 142 18.42 12.77 -18.92
CA GLN A 142 17.71 13.46 -17.84
C GLN A 142 17.42 12.52 -16.69
N LYS A 143 17.45 13.08 -15.47
CA LYS A 143 17.11 12.33 -14.27
C LYS A 143 15.63 12.00 -14.28
N VAL A 144 15.29 10.72 -14.26
CA VAL A 144 13.94 10.20 -14.12
C VAL A 144 13.92 9.31 -12.89
N PHE A 145 13.10 9.60 -11.93
CA PHE A 145 12.90 8.72 -10.78
C PHE A 145 11.78 7.72 -11.12
N SER A 146 12.11 6.76 -11.98
CA SER A 146 11.17 5.77 -12.49
C SER A 146 10.52 4.95 -11.38
N ILE A 147 9.27 4.57 -11.60
CA ILE A 147 8.51 3.64 -10.76
C ILE A 147 8.70 2.18 -11.18
N GLU A 148 9.51 1.93 -12.19
CA GLU A 148 9.73 0.59 -12.75
C GLU A 148 9.95 -0.46 -11.64
N GLY A 149 9.25 -1.59 -11.76
CA GLY A 149 9.21 -2.65 -10.75
C GLY A 149 8.15 -2.44 -9.65
N LEU A 150 7.55 -1.25 -9.55
CA LEU A 150 6.48 -0.90 -8.61
C LEU A 150 5.28 -0.26 -9.32
N ASP A 151 5.10 -0.54 -10.60
CA ASP A 151 4.04 0.02 -11.47
C ASP A 151 2.62 -0.18 -10.89
N SER A 152 2.42 -1.26 -10.13
CA SER A 152 1.19 -1.56 -9.43
C SER A 152 0.77 -0.51 -8.40
N ILE A 153 1.67 0.39 -7.95
CA ILE A 153 1.30 1.49 -7.04
C ILE A 153 0.24 2.38 -7.68
N VAL A 154 0.32 2.64 -8.99
CA VAL A 154 -0.69 3.44 -9.70
C VAL A 154 -2.06 2.79 -9.62
N THR A 155 -2.14 1.49 -9.91
CA THR A 155 -3.41 0.75 -9.83
C THR A 155 -3.92 0.61 -8.39
N MET A 156 -3.02 0.55 -7.39
CA MET A 156 -3.40 0.56 -5.97
C MET A 156 -4.01 1.91 -5.56
N ILE A 157 -3.47 3.04 -6.04
CA ILE A 157 -4.04 4.37 -5.80
C ILE A 157 -5.38 4.53 -6.52
N ASP A 158 -5.52 4.01 -7.76
CA ASP A 158 -6.78 3.98 -8.50
C ASP A 158 -7.89 3.28 -7.67
N GLU A 159 -7.61 2.09 -7.17
CA GLU A 159 -8.56 1.31 -6.37
C GLU A 159 -8.85 1.99 -5.03
N LEU A 160 -7.82 2.51 -4.34
CA LEU A 160 -7.98 3.25 -3.10
C LEU A 160 -8.88 4.47 -3.29
N SER A 161 -8.67 5.26 -4.36
CA SER A 161 -9.48 6.42 -4.70
C SER A 161 -10.94 6.02 -5.01
N THR A 162 -11.13 4.91 -5.71
CA THR A 162 -12.47 4.35 -5.99
C THR A 162 -13.18 3.92 -4.70
N LEU A 163 -12.48 3.25 -3.78
CA LEU A 163 -13.03 2.84 -2.49
C LEU A 163 -13.32 4.05 -1.58
N ALA A 164 -12.45 5.05 -1.58
CA ALA A 164 -12.66 6.30 -0.86
C ALA A 164 -13.94 6.99 -1.33
N LEU A 165 -14.11 7.12 -2.63
CA LEU A 165 -15.29 7.70 -3.26
C LEU A 165 -16.58 6.94 -2.89
N ARG A 166 -16.55 5.60 -2.99
CA ARG A 166 -17.66 4.73 -2.58
C ARG A 166 -18.00 4.86 -1.09
N SER A 167 -17.02 5.21 -0.26
CA SER A 167 -17.19 5.44 1.18
C SER A 167 -17.68 6.86 1.51
N GLY A 168 -17.86 7.72 0.49
CA GLY A 168 -18.34 9.09 0.63
C GLY A 168 -17.23 10.12 0.86
N ALA A 169 -15.95 9.78 0.62
CA ALA A 169 -14.87 10.75 0.65
C ALA A 169 -14.95 11.68 -0.57
N GLY A 170 -14.64 12.96 -0.35
CA GLY A 170 -14.55 13.97 -1.40
C GLY A 170 -13.11 14.21 -1.86
N GLU A 171 -12.11 13.77 -1.10
CA GLU A 171 -10.71 14.09 -1.38
C GLU A 171 -9.77 12.94 -1.01
N VAL A 172 -8.74 12.73 -1.85
CA VAL A 172 -7.56 11.92 -1.55
C VAL A 172 -6.35 12.84 -1.44
N VAL A 173 -5.70 12.83 -0.27
CA VAL A 173 -4.54 13.68 0.04
C VAL A 173 -3.28 12.83 -0.03
N ILE A 174 -2.43 13.09 -1.03
CA ILE A 174 -1.26 12.26 -1.32
C ILE A 174 0.04 12.97 -0.93
N GLY A 175 0.89 12.30 -0.19
CA GLY A 175 2.28 12.67 0.05
C GLY A 175 3.21 11.57 -0.40
N MET A 176 4.25 11.94 -1.16
CA MET A 176 5.21 10.96 -1.64
C MET A 176 6.58 11.60 -1.88
N ALA A 177 7.61 10.76 -1.84
CA ALA A 177 8.94 11.13 -2.29
C ALA A 177 8.98 11.29 -3.83
N HIS A 178 10.17 11.39 -4.40
CA HIS A 178 10.35 11.66 -5.83
C HIS A 178 10.10 10.44 -6.73
N ARG A 179 10.35 9.21 -6.27
CA ARG A 179 10.23 8.00 -7.11
C ARG A 179 8.78 7.72 -7.50
N GLY A 180 8.53 7.59 -8.80
CA GLY A 180 7.20 7.38 -9.35
C GLY A 180 6.29 8.61 -9.34
N ARG A 181 6.81 9.79 -8.92
CA ARG A 181 5.97 10.98 -8.78
C ARG A 181 5.36 11.45 -10.10
N LEU A 182 6.10 11.35 -11.21
CA LEU A 182 5.58 11.74 -12.52
C LEU A 182 4.44 10.82 -12.95
N SER A 183 4.56 9.52 -12.71
CA SER A 183 3.52 8.54 -13.01
C SER A 183 2.27 8.77 -12.16
N VAL A 184 2.40 9.06 -10.86
CA VAL A 184 1.28 9.42 -9.99
C VAL A 184 0.63 10.74 -10.42
N LEU A 185 1.42 11.75 -10.81
CA LEU A 185 0.90 13.02 -11.35
C LEU A 185 0.05 12.80 -12.60
N ALA A 186 0.57 12.02 -13.57
CA ALA A 186 -0.12 11.76 -14.82
C ALA A 186 -1.37 10.89 -14.64
N HIS A 187 -1.23 9.81 -13.87
CA HIS A 187 -2.23 8.75 -13.84
C HIS A 187 -3.25 8.86 -12.71
N ASN A 188 -2.88 9.45 -11.57
CA ASN A 188 -3.76 9.50 -10.39
C ASN A 188 -4.18 10.91 -9.99
N ALA A 189 -3.36 11.93 -10.33
CA ALA A 189 -3.65 13.31 -9.93
C ALA A 189 -4.21 14.18 -11.07
N GLY A 190 -4.49 13.60 -12.26
CA GLY A 190 -5.12 14.31 -13.37
C GLY A 190 -4.22 15.33 -14.08
N ARG A 191 -2.91 15.27 -13.91
CA ARG A 191 -1.98 16.16 -14.63
C ARG A 191 -1.74 15.66 -16.04
N SER A 192 -1.91 16.52 -17.04
CA SER A 192 -1.72 16.10 -18.44
C SER A 192 -0.27 15.72 -18.75
N SER A 193 -0.08 14.68 -19.56
CA SER A 193 1.23 14.23 -19.99
C SER A 193 1.99 15.32 -20.76
N GLU A 194 1.28 16.12 -21.57
CA GLU A 194 1.85 17.25 -22.31
C GLU A 194 2.49 18.28 -21.37
N SER A 195 1.84 18.57 -20.22
CA SER A 195 2.38 19.52 -19.26
C SER A 195 3.64 18.97 -18.58
N ILE A 196 3.70 17.66 -18.36
CA ILE A 196 4.89 16.99 -17.81
C ILE A 196 6.02 17.00 -18.84
N PHE A 197 5.74 16.67 -20.09
CA PHE A 197 6.74 16.65 -21.16
C PHE A 197 7.31 18.05 -21.46
N ALA A 198 6.49 19.10 -21.40
CA ALA A 198 6.93 20.48 -21.55
C ALA A 198 7.99 20.89 -20.51
N GLU A 199 7.94 20.34 -19.31
CA GLU A 199 8.96 20.56 -18.28
C GLU A 199 10.31 19.91 -18.62
N PHE A 200 10.29 18.76 -19.32
CA PHE A 200 11.51 18.13 -19.82
C PHE A 200 12.15 18.91 -20.98
N GLU A 201 11.34 19.50 -21.83
CA GLU A 201 11.80 20.29 -22.97
C GLU A 201 12.42 21.63 -22.58
N GLY A 202 12.41 21.96 -21.28
CA GLY A 202 12.92 23.23 -20.78
C GLY A 202 12.16 24.39 -21.39
N SER A 203 10.84 24.43 -21.18
CA SER A 203 9.96 25.37 -21.86
C SER A 203 10.52 26.80 -21.78
N LYS A 204 10.84 27.36 -22.94
CA LYS A 204 11.22 28.77 -23.13
C LYS A 204 10.06 29.73 -22.83
N ARG A 205 8.92 29.22 -22.35
CA ARG A 205 7.73 29.99 -22.01
C ARG A 205 7.51 30.02 -20.50
N ILE A 206 8.19 30.94 -19.85
CA ILE A 206 7.98 31.30 -18.43
C ILE A 206 6.51 31.63 -18.12
N GLU A 207 5.70 32.03 -19.11
CA GLU A 207 4.28 32.35 -18.94
C GLU A 207 3.38 31.14 -18.76
N ASP A 208 3.67 30.01 -19.42
CA ASP A 208 2.89 28.78 -19.24
C ASP A 208 3.23 28.11 -17.89
N VAL A 209 4.46 28.23 -17.43
CA VAL A 209 4.88 27.78 -16.10
C VAL A 209 4.15 28.54 -14.99
N LYS A 210 3.88 29.83 -15.18
CA LYS A 210 3.11 30.64 -14.20
C LYS A 210 1.64 30.25 -14.10
N LYS A 211 1.03 29.73 -15.17
CA LYS A 211 -0.35 29.21 -15.13
C LYS A 211 -0.46 27.82 -14.49
N ILE A 212 0.60 27.01 -14.62
CA ILE A 212 0.69 25.66 -14.04
C ILE A 212 1.10 25.74 -12.56
N ALA A 213 1.85 26.77 -12.17
CA ALA A 213 2.26 27.00 -10.81
C ALA A 213 1.25 27.89 -10.06
N ALA A 214 0.17 27.31 -9.60
CA ALA A 214 -0.60 27.89 -8.49
C ALA A 214 0.24 27.87 -7.18
N MET A 215 1.57 27.93 -7.29
CA MET A 215 2.52 27.97 -6.16
C MET A 215 3.47 29.14 -6.25
N PRO A 216 3.73 29.84 -5.13
CA PRO A 216 4.36 31.17 -5.10
C PRO A 216 5.83 31.26 -5.48
N HIS A 217 6.56 30.19 -5.69
CA HIS A 217 8.02 30.24 -5.93
C HIS A 217 8.48 29.21 -6.95
N GLY A 218 8.79 29.68 -8.17
CA GLY A 218 9.44 28.91 -9.22
C GLY A 218 10.88 28.54 -8.84
N GLY A 219 11.16 27.26 -8.78
CA GLY A 219 12.50 26.71 -8.60
C GLY A 219 13.08 26.19 -9.91
N THR A 220 14.40 26.08 -9.98
CA THR A 220 15.16 25.64 -11.16
C THR A 220 15.52 24.15 -11.09
N GLY A 221 15.50 23.46 -12.21
CA GLY A 221 16.20 22.19 -12.49
C GLY A 221 15.69 20.92 -11.82
N ASP A 222 15.82 20.75 -10.53
CA ASP A 222 15.44 19.51 -9.80
C ASP A 222 13.98 19.53 -9.31
N VAL A 223 13.29 20.63 -9.53
CA VAL A 223 12.00 20.96 -8.89
C VAL A 223 10.83 20.14 -9.42
N LYS A 224 10.88 19.65 -10.67
CA LYS A 224 9.79 18.88 -11.27
C LYS A 224 9.37 17.63 -10.46
N TYR A 225 10.29 17.06 -9.68
CA TYR A 225 10.03 15.90 -8.82
C TYR A 225 9.52 16.26 -7.42
N HIS A 226 9.38 17.55 -7.14
CA HIS A 226 8.88 18.06 -5.87
C HIS A 226 7.57 18.83 -6.00
N TYR A 227 7.10 19.09 -7.21
CA TYR A 227 5.85 19.82 -7.44
C TYR A 227 4.65 19.10 -6.85
N GLY A 228 3.77 19.89 -6.21
CA GLY A 228 2.42 19.48 -5.91
C GLY A 228 1.51 19.63 -7.12
N HIS A 229 0.35 19.02 -7.03
CA HIS A 229 -0.72 19.17 -7.99
C HIS A 229 -2.07 18.95 -7.30
N GLN A 230 -3.04 19.77 -7.66
CA GLN A 230 -4.43 19.55 -7.28
C GLN A 230 -5.21 19.31 -8.57
N GLY A 231 -5.87 18.18 -8.65
CA GLY A 231 -6.65 17.78 -9.81
C GLY A 231 -7.77 16.85 -9.41
N VAL A 232 -8.36 16.23 -10.42
CA VAL A 232 -9.49 15.32 -10.27
C VAL A 232 -9.09 13.97 -10.84
N TYR A 233 -9.39 12.91 -10.10
CA TYR A 233 -9.28 11.54 -10.57
C TYR A 233 -10.67 11.04 -10.94
N GLU A 234 -10.84 10.61 -12.19
CA GLU A 234 -12.04 9.91 -12.67
C GLU A 234 -11.78 8.41 -12.61
N ASN A 235 -12.64 7.68 -11.91
CA ASN A 235 -12.53 6.23 -11.81
C ASN A 235 -13.17 5.54 -13.03
N HIS A 236 -13.00 4.22 -13.11
CA HIS A 236 -13.56 3.40 -14.19
C HIS A 236 -15.11 3.36 -14.24
N GLU A 237 -15.78 3.90 -13.23
CA GLU A 237 -17.25 4.05 -13.18
C GLU A 237 -17.70 5.43 -13.67
N GLY A 238 -16.78 6.29 -14.13
CA GLY A 238 -17.07 7.67 -14.54
C GLY A 238 -17.39 8.61 -13.38
N LYS A 239 -16.93 8.28 -12.16
CA LYS A 239 -17.10 9.11 -10.97
C LYS A 239 -15.79 9.79 -10.62
N GLU A 240 -15.90 11.01 -10.14
CA GLU A 240 -14.77 11.89 -9.85
C GLU A 240 -14.53 12.05 -8.34
N ILE A 241 -13.27 12.17 -7.95
CA ILE A 241 -12.82 12.53 -6.61
C ILE A 241 -11.65 13.51 -6.72
N ASP A 242 -11.63 14.51 -5.85
CA ASP A 242 -10.52 15.45 -5.78
C ASP A 242 -9.25 14.72 -5.31
N VAL A 243 -8.12 14.98 -5.98
CA VAL A 243 -6.82 14.47 -5.57
C VAL A 243 -5.87 15.63 -5.37
N HIS A 244 -5.29 15.69 -4.18
CA HIS A 244 -4.29 16.69 -3.84
C HIS A 244 -2.95 16.02 -3.54
N LEU A 245 -2.05 16.02 -4.53
CA LEU A 245 -0.66 15.60 -4.33
C LEU A 245 0.15 16.80 -3.80
N TYR A 246 0.56 16.74 -2.55
CA TYR A 246 1.32 17.80 -1.91
C TYR A 246 2.76 17.88 -2.42
N PRO A 247 3.35 19.09 -2.51
CA PRO A 247 4.77 19.23 -2.75
C PRO A 247 5.56 18.65 -1.58
N ASN A 248 6.77 18.16 -1.86
CA ASN A 248 7.64 17.63 -0.83
C ASN A 248 9.05 18.19 -0.94
N PRO A 249 9.79 18.31 0.17
CA PRO A 249 11.22 18.59 0.15
C PRO A 249 11.99 17.31 -0.22
N SER A 250 13.30 17.47 -0.49
CA SER A 250 14.21 16.32 -0.68
C SER A 250 14.44 15.50 0.60
N HIS A 251 14.00 15.99 1.75
CA HIS A 251 14.10 15.29 3.03
C HIS A 251 13.00 14.22 3.11
N LEU A 252 13.42 12.97 3.12
CA LEU A 252 12.51 11.83 3.21
C LEU A 252 11.72 11.86 4.52
N GLU A 253 10.48 11.36 4.52
CA GLU A 253 9.51 11.31 5.62
C GLU A 253 8.91 12.66 6.06
N PHE A 254 9.54 13.80 5.75
CA PHE A 254 9.05 15.11 6.17
C PHE A 254 7.66 15.47 5.60
N VAL A 255 7.24 14.82 4.55
CA VAL A 255 5.88 14.98 3.99
C VAL A 255 4.80 14.40 4.91
N ASN A 256 5.12 13.44 5.80
CA ASN A 256 4.14 12.75 6.65
C ASN A 256 3.32 13.72 7.53
N PRO A 257 3.94 14.56 8.38
CA PRO A 257 3.18 15.50 9.20
C PRO A 257 2.43 16.53 8.36
N VAL A 258 2.93 16.88 7.16
CA VAL A 258 2.22 17.77 6.23
C VAL A 258 0.92 17.12 5.78
N ILE A 259 0.98 15.87 5.31
CA ILE A 259 -0.21 15.12 4.87
C ILE A 259 -1.18 14.90 6.03
N ALA A 260 -0.68 14.55 7.22
CA ALA A 260 -1.52 14.38 8.40
C ALA A 260 -2.28 15.68 8.74
N GLY A 261 -1.59 16.82 8.72
CA GLY A 261 -2.20 18.13 8.98
C GLY A 261 -3.19 18.55 7.90
N ALA A 262 -2.83 18.39 6.62
CA ALA A 262 -3.69 18.71 5.49
C ALA A 262 -4.97 17.86 5.51
N THR A 263 -4.84 16.55 5.65
CA THR A 263 -6.00 15.65 5.76
C THR A 263 -6.87 15.99 6.96
N ARG A 264 -6.24 16.29 8.11
CA ARG A 264 -6.98 16.70 9.31
C ARG A 264 -7.79 17.97 9.07
N PHE A 265 -7.26 18.91 8.28
CA PHE A 265 -7.98 20.12 7.88
C PHE A 265 -9.17 19.76 6.97
N SER A 266 -8.96 18.97 5.90
CA SER A 266 -10.03 18.54 4.97
C SER A 266 -11.13 17.71 5.66
N GLN A 267 -10.81 17.02 6.75
CA GLN A 267 -11.75 16.29 7.60
C GLN A 267 -12.47 17.19 8.61
N SER A 268 -12.17 18.49 8.67
CA SER A 268 -12.75 19.40 9.66
C SER A 268 -13.99 20.09 9.12
N LYS A 269 -15.06 20.07 9.91
CA LYS A 269 -16.26 20.90 9.70
C LYS A 269 -16.22 22.05 10.68
N ILE A 270 -16.20 23.28 10.15
CA ILE A 270 -16.14 24.50 10.93
C ILE A 270 -17.52 25.17 10.89
N GLU A 271 -18.18 25.22 12.04
CA GLU A 271 -19.50 25.88 12.21
C GLU A 271 -19.38 26.96 13.29
N GLY A 272 -19.19 28.20 12.85
CA GLY A 272 -18.91 29.31 13.74
C GLY A 272 -17.59 29.11 14.51
N SER A 273 -17.66 29.01 15.84
CA SER A 273 -16.51 28.71 16.70
C SER A 273 -16.32 27.22 17.00
N SER A 274 -17.21 26.37 16.51
CA SER A 274 -17.13 24.91 16.72
C SER A 274 -16.38 24.23 15.59
N ILE A 275 -15.50 23.30 15.94
CA ILE A 275 -14.77 22.46 14.98
C ILE A 275 -15.08 21.01 15.33
N SER A 276 -15.62 20.27 14.37
CA SER A 276 -15.83 18.83 14.45
C SER A 276 -14.98 18.11 13.40
N GLN A 277 -14.71 16.82 13.60
CA GLN A 277 -13.98 15.99 12.66
C GLN A 277 -14.90 14.92 12.07
N ASP A 278 -14.87 14.81 10.74
CA ASP A 278 -15.46 13.69 10.01
C ASP A 278 -14.36 13.00 9.19
N THR A 279 -13.86 11.90 9.69
CA THR A 279 -12.74 11.15 9.08
C THR A 279 -13.06 10.55 7.72
N LYS A 280 -14.34 10.55 7.32
CA LYS A 280 -14.76 10.03 6.01
C LYS A 280 -14.60 11.04 4.87
N LEU A 281 -14.41 12.33 5.16
CA LEU A 281 -14.35 13.37 4.13
C LEU A 281 -13.10 13.33 3.28
N ALA A 282 -11.96 12.91 3.84
CA ALA A 282 -10.69 12.87 3.14
C ALA A 282 -9.85 11.66 3.57
N VAL A 283 -9.11 11.08 2.64
CA VAL A 283 -8.26 9.89 2.86
C VAL A 283 -6.80 10.26 2.62
N PRO A 284 -5.91 10.10 3.62
CA PRO A 284 -4.47 10.28 3.43
C PRO A 284 -3.83 9.07 2.78
N VAL A 285 -2.92 9.32 1.84
CA VAL A 285 -2.05 8.31 1.23
C VAL A 285 -0.62 8.80 1.32
N VAL A 286 0.26 8.00 1.91
CA VAL A 286 1.68 8.32 2.03
C VAL A 286 2.51 7.21 1.40
N LEU A 287 3.44 7.59 0.51
CA LEU A 287 4.30 6.67 -0.24
C LEU A 287 5.76 6.94 0.12
N HIS A 288 6.43 5.92 0.63
CA HIS A 288 7.84 5.97 0.97
C HIS A 288 8.61 4.82 0.33
N GLY A 289 9.92 5.01 0.09
CA GLY A 289 10.82 3.88 -0.08
C GLY A 289 11.08 3.22 1.26
N ASP A 290 11.24 1.90 1.26
CA ASP A 290 11.48 1.07 2.45
C ASP A 290 12.71 1.51 3.26
N ALA A 291 13.77 1.94 2.58
CA ALA A 291 15.00 2.43 3.21
C ALA A 291 14.84 3.79 3.93
N ALA A 292 13.73 4.49 3.69
CA ALA A 292 13.44 5.78 4.29
C ALA A 292 12.54 5.67 5.53
N PHE A 293 11.97 4.48 5.79
CA PHE A 293 10.94 4.29 6.82
C PHE A 293 11.46 3.58 8.07
#